data_9f6c096367ad8579fb699a782879691f
#
_entry.id   9f6c096367ad8579fb699a782879691f
#
_cell.length_a   1.000
_cell.length_b   1.000
_cell.length_c   1.000
_cell.angle_alpha   90.00
_cell.angle_beta   90.00
_cell.angle_gamma   90.00
#
_symmetry.space_group_name_H-M   'P 1'
#
loop_
_entity.id
_entity.type
_entity.pdbx_description
1 polymer ?
#
loop_
_entity_poly.entity_id
_entity_poly.type
_entity_poly.pdbx_seq_one_letter_code
_entity_poly.pdbx_strand_id
1 'polypeptide(L)'
;FEAFISHHYCNVPVPDTVISQAAADPAATAQLLSALANRKVAFVHEPQLTRRKWYEMAVTNAVIALDRHIAESAGETQRIDDLINVLSLELTDQERAELRIECFDISHTAGEATQASCVVFDGTRMNSALYRRFNIEGVTGGDDYAAMRQVLERRYAPVARGEAKLPTLVLVDGGRGQVHMAKDVFHELGLDISVIVGVAKGEGRKTGLETLIFADGRQPLVLGAASPALMLIAMIRDEAHRFAITGMRARRSKTRQTSRLEDIEGIGPVRRRRLLTHFGGMKALKNASVEDIAKIDGISRKLAEPVSYTHLR
;
A
#
# COMPACT_ATOMS: atom_id res chain seq x y z
N PHE A 1 8.13 -13.94 -28.11
CA PHE A 1 6.67 -13.93 -28.19
C PHE A 1 6.08 -15.18 -27.54
N GLU A 2 6.55 -16.38 -27.88
CA GLU A 2 6.03 -17.68 -27.36
C GLU A 2 6.20 -17.77 -25.84
N ALA A 3 7.32 -17.33 -25.28
CA ALA A 3 7.52 -17.27 -23.81
C ALA A 3 6.50 -16.34 -23.13
N PHE A 4 6.17 -15.21 -23.74
CA PHE A 4 5.11 -14.31 -23.27
C PHE A 4 3.74 -14.99 -23.30
N ILE A 5 3.39 -15.61 -24.42
CA ILE A 5 2.11 -16.33 -24.60
C ILE A 5 1.95 -17.42 -23.52
N SER A 6 2.99 -18.24 -23.32
CA SER A 6 2.98 -19.29 -22.31
C SER A 6 2.76 -18.74 -20.90
N HIS A 7 3.49 -17.69 -20.52
CA HIS A 7 3.39 -17.08 -19.20
C HIS A 7 2.04 -16.37 -18.99
N HIS A 8 1.57 -15.63 -19.99
CA HIS A 8 0.32 -14.86 -19.88
C HIS A 8 -0.90 -15.77 -19.73
N TYR A 9 -1.00 -16.81 -20.56
CA TYR A 9 -2.16 -17.69 -20.56
C TYR A 9 -2.08 -18.85 -19.56
N CYS A 10 -1.05 -18.93 -18.72
CA CYS A 10 -1.08 -19.81 -17.54
C CYS A 10 -2.16 -19.41 -16.54
N ASN A 11 -2.46 -18.11 -16.41
CA ASN A 11 -3.36 -17.57 -15.40
C ASN A 11 -4.58 -16.83 -15.98
N VAL A 12 -4.67 -16.72 -17.30
CA VAL A 12 -5.75 -16.02 -18.02
C VAL A 12 -6.39 -16.98 -19.03
N PRO A 13 -7.73 -17.04 -19.12
CA PRO A 13 -8.38 -17.87 -20.12
C PRO A 13 -7.98 -17.50 -21.55
N VAL A 14 -7.63 -18.48 -22.35
CA VAL A 14 -7.30 -18.27 -23.76
C VAL A 14 -8.57 -17.96 -24.55
N PRO A 15 -8.62 -16.87 -25.35
CA PRO A 15 -9.78 -16.56 -26.20
C PRO A 15 -9.89 -17.53 -27.38
N ASP A 16 -11.04 -17.54 -28.08
CA ASP A 16 -11.27 -18.39 -29.27
C ASP A 16 -10.37 -18.01 -30.44
N THR A 17 -9.94 -16.74 -30.51
CA THR A 17 -9.09 -16.22 -31.58
C THR A 17 -8.04 -15.28 -31.00
N VAL A 18 -6.80 -15.51 -31.35
CA VAL A 18 -5.66 -14.61 -31.07
C VAL A 18 -5.13 -14.07 -32.40
N ILE A 19 -4.89 -12.77 -32.46
CA ILE A 19 -4.40 -12.07 -33.65
C ILE A 19 -3.04 -11.45 -33.30
N SER A 20 -1.96 -11.85 -34.00
CA SER A 20 -0.64 -11.24 -33.84
C SER A 20 0.28 -11.55 -35.02
N GLN A 21 1.10 -10.58 -35.39
CA GLN A 21 2.16 -10.75 -36.40
C GLN A 21 3.55 -11.02 -35.75
N ALA A 22 3.61 -11.11 -34.41
CA ALA A 22 4.88 -11.28 -33.69
C ALA A 22 5.36 -12.74 -33.59
N ALA A 23 4.54 -13.71 -33.98
CA ALA A 23 4.93 -15.12 -33.91
C ALA A 23 5.95 -15.48 -35.03
N ALA A 24 7.07 -16.10 -34.65
CA ALA A 24 8.03 -16.61 -35.59
C ALA A 24 7.51 -17.87 -36.31
N ASP A 25 6.76 -18.72 -35.60
CA ASP A 25 6.05 -19.88 -36.14
C ASP A 25 4.55 -19.80 -35.74
N PRO A 26 3.70 -19.35 -36.68
CA PRO A 26 2.26 -19.23 -36.42
C PRO A 26 1.58 -20.58 -36.16
N ALA A 27 2.07 -21.66 -36.77
CA ALA A 27 1.48 -22.99 -36.60
C ALA A 27 1.79 -23.57 -35.22
N ALA A 28 3.03 -23.47 -34.77
CA ALA A 28 3.43 -23.86 -33.42
C ALA A 28 2.72 -23.02 -32.36
N THR A 29 2.57 -21.70 -32.58
CA THR A 29 1.83 -20.81 -31.67
C THR A 29 0.36 -21.21 -31.57
N ALA A 30 -0.30 -21.55 -32.66
CA ALA A 30 -1.69 -22.04 -32.66
C ALA A 30 -1.86 -23.36 -31.89
N GLN A 31 -0.88 -24.27 -32.03
CA GLN A 31 -0.86 -25.53 -31.28
C GLN A 31 -0.67 -25.28 -29.78
N LEU A 32 0.28 -24.43 -29.40
CA LEU A 32 0.52 -24.04 -28.01
C LEU A 32 -0.72 -23.45 -27.36
N LEU A 33 -1.36 -22.48 -27.99
CA LEU A 33 -2.59 -21.84 -27.50
C LEU A 33 -3.73 -22.86 -27.36
N SER A 34 -3.85 -23.78 -28.33
CA SER A 34 -4.90 -24.82 -28.29
C SER A 34 -4.65 -25.82 -27.16
N ALA A 35 -3.38 -26.18 -26.91
CA ALA A 35 -3.00 -27.03 -25.77
C ALA A 35 -3.29 -26.35 -24.42
N LEU A 36 -2.94 -25.07 -24.27
CA LEU A 36 -3.24 -24.30 -23.05
C LEU A 36 -4.75 -24.15 -22.79
N ALA A 37 -5.53 -24.00 -23.88
CA ALA A 37 -6.98 -23.86 -23.79
C ALA A 37 -7.73 -25.18 -23.63
N ASN A 38 -7.08 -26.33 -23.86
CA ASN A 38 -7.69 -27.66 -24.03
C ASN A 38 -8.85 -27.67 -25.06
N ARG A 39 -8.73 -26.84 -26.12
CA ARG A 39 -9.66 -26.73 -27.25
C ARG A 39 -8.99 -26.04 -28.43
N LYS A 40 -9.54 -26.17 -29.62
CA LYS A 40 -9.02 -25.50 -30.79
C LYS A 40 -9.11 -23.98 -30.67
N VAL A 41 -7.97 -23.28 -30.80
CA VAL A 41 -7.85 -21.83 -30.82
C VAL A 41 -7.36 -21.38 -32.19
N ALA A 42 -8.01 -20.37 -32.76
CA ALA A 42 -7.60 -19.79 -34.02
C ALA A 42 -6.48 -18.77 -33.78
N PHE A 43 -5.31 -18.98 -34.41
CA PHE A 43 -4.26 -17.97 -34.44
C PHE A 43 -4.21 -17.33 -35.83
N VAL A 44 -4.37 -15.99 -35.87
CA VAL A 44 -4.39 -15.23 -37.14
C VAL A 44 -3.13 -14.39 -37.21
N HIS A 45 -2.18 -14.83 -38.05
CA HIS A 45 -0.91 -14.14 -38.25
C HIS A 45 -1.01 -13.01 -39.29
N GLU A 46 -1.79 -13.20 -40.35
CA GLU A 46 -2.04 -12.19 -41.39
C GLU A 46 -3.50 -11.74 -41.36
N PRO A 47 -3.86 -10.83 -40.46
CA PRO A 47 -5.25 -10.38 -40.36
C PRO A 47 -5.64 -9.53 -41.57
N GLN A 48 -6.86 -9.78 -42.09
CA GLN A 48 -7.44 -9.05 -43.21
C GLN A 48 -8.68 -8.25 -42.74
N LEU A 49 -9.06 -7.24 -43.50
CA LEU A 49 -10.30 -6.44 -43.30
C LEU A 49 -10.48 -5.93 -41.86
N THR A 50 -11.57 -6.33 -41.20
CA THR A 50 -11.89 -5.90 -39.84
C THR A 50 -10.86 -6.33 -38.81
N ARG A 51 -10.31 -7.57 -38.93
CA ARG A 51 -9.28 -8.09 -38.02
C ARG A 51 -7.97 -7.30 -38.15
N ARG A 52 -7.65 -6.80 -39.33
CA ARG A 52 -6.50 -5.91 -39.55
C ARG A 52 -6.67 -4.59 -38.79
N LYS A 53 -7.86 -3.98 -38.85
CA LYS A 53 -8.16 -2.76 -38.08
C LYS A 53 -8.02 -2.97 -36.56
N TRP A 54 -8.49 -4.10 -36.05
CA TRP A 54 -8.32 -4.45 -34.63
C TRP A 54 -6.86 -4.62 -34.25
N TYR A 55 -6.08 -5.27 -35.09
CA TYR A 55 -4.65 -5.44 -34.88
C TYR A 55 -3.92 -4.08 -34.87
N GLU A 56 -4.17 -3.23 -35.86
CA GLU A 56 -3.59 -1.88 -35.94
C GLU A 56 -3.95 -1.01 -34.73
N MET A 57 -5.18 -1.09 -34.27
CA MET A 57 -5.60 -0.41 -33.03
C MET A 57 -4.88 -0.95 -31.81
N ALA A 58 -4.73 -2.27 -31.69
CA ALA A 58 -4.02 -2.88 -30.58
C ALA A 58 -2.53 -2.51 -30.57
N VAL A 59 -1.88 -2.48 -31.72
CA VAL A 59 -0.48 -2.04 -31.87
C VAL A 59 -0.34 -0.57 -31.49
N THR A 60 -1.22 0.29 -31.98
CA THR A 60 -1.21 1.72 -31.63
C THR A 60 -1.36 1.93 -30.12
N ASN A 61 -2.29 1.21 -29.49
CA ASN A 61 -2.47 1.28 -28.04
C ASN A 61 -1.26 0.77 -27.28
N ALA A 62 -0.62 -0.31 -27.77
CA ALA A 62 0.59 -0.86 -27.15
C ALA A 62 1.77 0.11 -27.26
N VAL A 63 1.95 0.80 -28.38
CA VAL A 63 2.98 1.84 -28.55
C VAL A 63 2.74 3.00 -27.60
N ILE A 64 1.52 3.53 -27.54
CA ILE A 64 1.17 4.63 -26.62
C ILE A 64 1.41 4.21 -25.18
N ALA A 65 1.03 2.99 -24.79
CA ALA A 65 1.26 2.49 -23.43
C ALA A 65 2.76 2.32 -23.12
N LEU A 66 3.55 1.88 -24.08
CA LEU A 66 5.00 1.77 -23.95
C LEU A 66 5.67 3.13 -23.82
N ASP A 67 5.32 4.08 -24.67
CA ASP A 67 5.87 5.46 -24.64
C ASP A 67 5.55 6.13 -23.29
N ARG A 68 4.32 5.95 -22.81
CA ARG A 68 3.91 6.42 -21.49
C ARG A 68 4.72 5.78 -20.39
N HIS A 69 4.90 4.47 -20.41
CA HIS A 69 5.70 3.73 -19.42
C HIS A 69 7.16 4.17 -19.40
N ILE A 70 7.77 4.38 -20.59
CA ILE A 70 9.14 4.89 -20.72
C ILE A 70 9.24 6.30 -20.14
N ALA A 71 8.28 7.19 -20.46
CA ALA A 71 8.27 8.55 -19.93
C ALA A 71 8.07 8.60 -18.40
N GLU A 72 7.18 7.76 -17.87
CA GLU A 72 6.96 7.62 -16.42
C GLU A 72 8.23 7.11 -15.72
N SER A 73 8.86 6.06 -16.26
CA SER A 73 10.10 5.48 -15.72
C SER A 73 11.29 6.45 -15.78
N ALA A 74 11.43 7.19 -16.88
CA ALA A 74 12.46 8.22 -17.00
C ALA A 74 12.25 9.33 -15.96
N GLY A 75 11.00 9.74 -15.74
CA GLY A 75 10.66 10.74 -14.73
C GLY A 75 10.94 10.25 -13.29
N GLU A 76 10.70 8.97 -13.00
CA GLU A 76 11.04 8.37 -11.70
C GLU A 76 12.55 8.32 -11.46
N THR A 77 13.31 7.86 -12.45
CA THR A 77 14.78 7.85 -12.39
C THR A 77 15.32 9.26 -12.13
N GLN A 78 14.84 10.27 -12.84
CA GLN A 78 15.25 11.64 -12.66
C GLN A 78 14.93 12.17 -11.26
N ARG A 79 13.79 11.81 -10.68
CA ARG A 79 13.41 12.19 -9.30
C ARG A 79 14.34 11.56 -8.26
N ILE A 80 14.73 10.31 -8.48
CA ILE A 80 15.68 9.60 -7.61
C ILE A 80 17.06 10.22 -7.71
N ASP A 81 17.53 10.51 -8.91
CA ASP A 81 18.83 11.15 -9.14
C ASP A 81 18.90 12.53 -8.49
N ASP A 82 17.85 13.33 -8.64
CA ASP A 82 17.75 14.63 -8.00
C ASP A 82 17.72 14.48 -6.47
N LEU A 83 17.01 13.49 -5.93
CA LEU A 83 16.97 13.21 -4.50
C LEU A 83 18.35 12.84 -3.96
N ILE A 84 19.08 11.94 -4.63
CA ILE A 84 20.43 11.53 -4.26
C ILE A 84 21.36 12.74 -4.26
N ASN A 85 21.32 13.56 -5.31
CA ASN A 85 22.15 14.76 -5.43
C ASN A 85 21.84 15.81 -4.38
N VAL A 86 20.54 16.13 -4.20
CA VAL A 86 20.09 17.16 -3.25
C VAL A 86 20.40 16.77 -1.80
N LEU A 87 20.27 15.49 -1.45
CA LEU A 87 20.60 15.00 -0.12
C LEU A 87 22.07 14.66 0.04
N SER A 88 22.88 14.76 -1.03
CA SER A 88 24.30 14.38 -1.05
C SER A 88 24.53 12.95 -0.54
N LEU A 89 23.70 12.01 -1.02
CA LEU A 89 23.82 10.60 -0.64
C LEU A 89 24.97 9.96 -1.44
N GLU A 90 25.99 9.47 -0.74
CA GLU A 90 27.08 8.69 -1.34
C GLU A 90 26.66 7.23 -1.42
N LEU A 91 26.07 6.81 -2.56
CA LEU A 91 25.61 5.46 -2.79
C LEU A 91 26.46 4.77 -3.84
N THR A 92 26.84 3.53 -3.58
CA THR A 92 27.37 2.64 -4.60
C THR A 92 26.25 2.23 -5.60
N ASP A 93 26.63 1.70 -6.76
CA ASP A 93 25.65 1.21 -7.75
C ASP A 93 24.70 0.15 -7.15
N GLN A 94 25.21 -0.71 -6.26
CA GLN A 94 24.41 -1.71 -5.58
C GLN A 94 23.42 -1.08 -4.60
N GLU A 95 23.86 -0.13 -3.77
CA GLU A 95 22.98 0.58 -2.82
C GLU A 95 21.92 1.41 -3.55
N ARG A 96 22.27 1.98 -4.71
CA ARG A 96 21.34 2.66 -5.59
C ARG A 96 20.28 1.70 -6.15
N ALA A 97 20.67 0.50 -6.57
CA ALA A 97 19.75 -0.54 -7.06
C ALA A 97 18.82 -1.08 -5.95
N GLU A 98 19.33 -1.09 -4.70
CA GLU A 98 18.60 -1.50 -3.50
C GLU A 98 17.98 -0.31 -2.74
N LEU A 99 17.88 0.87 -3.37
CA LEU A 99 17.39 2.09 -2.72
C LEU A 99 16.02 1.84 -2.10
N ARG A 100 15.90 2.19 -0.81
CA ARG A 100 14.69 2.01 -0.05
C ARG A 100 14.41 3.24 0.81
N ILE A 101 13.21 3.78 0.66
CA ILE A 101 12.72 4.91 1.45
C ILE A 101 11.52 4.45 2.26
N GLU A 102 11.56 4.66 3.56
CA GLU A 102 10.43 4.42 4.45
C GLU A 102 9.86 5.75 4.95
N CYS A 103 8.54 5.89 4.94
CA CYS A 103 7.89 7.10 5.44
C CYS A 103 6.87 6.73 6.52
N PHE A 104 6.94 7.48 7.63
CA PHE A 104 6.08 7.30 8.80
C PHE A 104 5.10 8.44 8.94
N ASP A 105 3.84 8.09 9.18
CA ASP A 105 2.74 9.00 9.52
C ASP A 105 2.04 8.54 10.79
N ILE A 106 1.84 9.47 11.73
CA ILE A 106 1.08 9.22 12.96
C ILE A 106 -0.30 9.81 12.81
N SER A 107 -1.30 8.97 12.97
CA SER A 107 -2.69 9.36 12.82
C SER A 107 -3.48 9.14 14.10
N HIS A 108 -4.16 10.19 14.57
CA HIS A 108 -5.06 10.14 15.71
C HIS A 108 -6.51 10.10 15.25
N THR A 109 -7.26 9.25 15.92
CA THR A 109 -8.71 9.24 15.78
C THR A 109 -9.32 9.79 17.06
N ALA A 110 -10.14 10.81 16.97
CA ALA A 110 -10.83 11.38 18.13
C ALA A 110 -11.57 10.28 18.91
N GLY A 111 -11.09 9.96 20.12
CA GLY A 111 -11.67 8.94 21.01
C GLY A 111 -11.27 7.49 20.72
N GLU A 112 -10.36 7.22 19.78
CA GLU A 112 -9.87 5.87 19.45
C GLU A 112 -8.34 5.77 19.60
N ALA A 113 -7.83 4.53 19.59
CA ALA A 113 -6.40 4.24 19.70
C ALA A 113 -5.58 4.89 18.57
N THR A 114 -4.47 5.52 18.93
CA THR A 114 -3.46 6.05 18.01
C THR A 114 -2.91 4.93 17.12
N GLN A 115 -2.76 5.21 15.83
CA GLN A 115 -2.17 4.29 14.87
C GLN A 115 -1.07 4.99 14.09
N ALA A 116 0.03 4.27 13.86
CA ALA A 116 1.06 4.71 12.95
C ALA A 116 1.08 3.84 11.70
N SER A 117 1.45 4.45 10.60
CA SER A 117 1.65 3.78 9.32
C SER A 117 3.08 3.97 8.84
N CYS A 118 3.63 2.93 8.21
CA CYS A 118 4.89 2.94 7.49
C CYS A 118 4.62 2.51 6.06
N VAL A 119 4.96 3.33 5.10
CA VAL A 119 4.95 2.99 3.68
C VAL A 119 6.39 2.86 3.17
N VAL A 120 6.56 2.12 2.10
CA VAL A 120 7.88 1.80 1.53
C VAL A 120 7.89 2.10 0.05
N PHE A 121 8.86 2.89 -0.38
CA PHE A 121 9.28 3.05 -1.76
C PHE A 121 10.56 2.23 -1.97
N ASP A 122 10.59 1.37 -2.99
CA ASP A 122 11.67 0.38 -3.20
C ASP A 122 12.67 0.77 -4.31
N GLY A 123 12.76 2.04 -4.60
CA GLY A 123 13.63 2.56 -5.65
C GLY A 123 13.01 2.57 -7.04
N THR A 124 11.86 1.88 -7.23
CA THR A 124 11.12 1.87 -8.50
C THR A 124 9.67 2.29 -8.33
N ARG A 125 9.05 1.95 -7.21
CA ARG A 125 7.62 2.22 -6.94
C ARG A 125 7.29 2.13 -5.47
N MET A 126 6.09 2.57 -5.14
CA MET A 126 5.49 2.30 -3.83
C MET A 126 5.17 0.80 -3.70
N ASN A 127 5.83 0.12 -2.76
CA ASN A 127 5.70 -1.33 -2.56
C ASN A 127 4.73 -1.65 -1.41
N SER A 128 3.46 -1.79 -1.73
CA SER A 128 2.40 -2.01 -0.74
C SER A 128 2.53 -3.33 0.05
N ALA A 129 3.24 -4.33 -0.46
CA ALA A 129 3.51 -5.59 0.25
C ALA A 129 4.39 -5.38 1.49
N LEU A 130 5.20 -4.31 1.48
CA LEU A 130 6.10 -3.94 2.57
C LEU A 130 5.48 -2.93 3.56
N TYR A 131 4.29 -2.40 3.28
CA TYR A 131 3.62 -1.47 4.18
C TYR A 131 3.28 -2.12 5.52
N ARG A 132 3.36 -1.34 6.58
CA ARG A 132 3.03 -1.81 7.93
C ARG A 132 2.16 -0.79 8.66
N ARG A 133 1.26 -1.31 9.49
CA ARG A 133 0.49 -0.54 10.47
C ARG A 133 0.86 -0.98 11.87
N PHE A 134 1.04 -0.02 12.74
CA PHE A 134 1.41 -0.25 14.13
C PHE A 134 0.29 0.28 15.03
N ASN A 135 -0.24 -0.59 15.87
CA ASN A 135 -1.12 -0.17 16.95
C ASN A 135 -0.25 0.40 18.06
N ILE A 136 -0.58 1.60 18.50
CA ILE A 136 0.10 2.27 19.60
C ILE A 136 -0.66 1.96 20.86
N GLU A 137 0.03 1.51 21.89
CA GLU A 137 -0.54 1.08 23.16
C GLU A 137 0.07 1.89 24.31
N GLY A 138 -0.75 2.25 25.31
CA GLY A 138 -0.28 2.94 26.51
C GLY A 138 0.14 4.39 26.32
N VAL A 139 -0.16 4.99 25.16
CA VAL A 139 0.15 6.40 24.86
C VAL A 139 -1.12 7.23 25.00
N THR A 140 -1.03 8.34 25.72
CA THR A 140 -2.14 9.29 25.84
C THR A 140 -2.51 9.86 24.47
N GLY A 141 -3.81 9.94 24.18
CA GLY A 141 -4.27 10.48 22.89
C GLY A 141 -3.72 11.90 22.66
N GLY A 142 -3.07 12.09 21.49
CA GLY A 142 -2.44 13.37 21.12
C GLY A 142 -0.93 13.45 21.40
N ASP A 143 -0.32 12.44 22.01
CA ASP A 143 1.14 12.39 22.16
C ASP A 143 1.80 11.72 20.95
N ASP A 144 2.01 12.54 19.90
CA ASP A 144 2.66 12.10 18.67
C ASP A 144 4.11 11.66 18.86
N TYR A 145 4.79 12.20 19.88
CA TYR A 145 6.19 11.88 20.15
C TYR A 145 6.33 10.48 20.73
N ALA A 146 5.53 10.15 21.74
CA ALA A 146 5.54 8.81 22.32
C ALA A 146 5.07 7.75 21.30
N ALA A 147 4.11 8.09 20.46
CA ALA A 147 3.63 7.23 19.40
C ALA A 147 4.74 6.97 18.36
N MET A 148 5.43 8.01 17.90
CA MET A 148 6.54 7.90 16.95
C MET A 148 7.69 7.06 17.54
N ARG A 149 8.06 7.32 18.81
CA ARG A 149 9.07 6.52 19.51
C ARG A 149 8.75 5.04 19.48
N GLN A 150 7.56 4.65 19.91
CA GLN A 150 7.14 3.25 19.96
C GLN A 150 7.18 2.57 18.60
N VAL A 151 6.81 3.29 17.54
CA VAL A 151 6.83 2.76 16.17
C VAL A 151 8.23 2.54 15.67
N LEU A 152 9.10 3.53 15.82
CA LEU A 152 10.49 3.45 15.35
C LEU A 152 11.26 2.38 16.10
N GLU A 153 11.11 2.27 17.42
CA GLU A 153 11.69 1.18 18.21
C GLU A 153 11.25 -0.20 17.67
N ARG A 154 9.95 -0.42 17.50
CA ARG A 154 9.40 -1.68 16.98
C ARG A 154 9.84 -1.98 15.56
N ARG A 155 9.98 -0.96 14.72
CA ARG A 155 10.37 -1.12 13.31
C ARG A 155 11.85 -1.41 13.17
N TYR A 156 12.69 -0.75 13.95
CA TYR A 156 14.15 -0.77 13.77
C TYR A 156 14.91 -1.62 14.80
N ALA A 157 14.28 -2.13 15.85
CA ALA A 157 14.92 -3.10 16.73
C ALA A 157 15.45 -4.36 15.99
N PRO A 158 14.77 -4.93 14.98
CA PRO A 158 15.34 -6.00 14.16
C PRO A 158 16.58 -5.57 13.35
N VAL A 159 16.62 -4.29 12.89
CA VAL A 159 17.78 -3.75 12.18
C VAL A 159 18.99 -3.67 13.13
N ALA A 160 18.78 -3.17 14.36
CA ALA A 160 19.82 -3.09 15.38
C ALA A 160 20.39 -4.45 15.76
N ARG A 161 19.58 -5.52 15.64
CA ARG A 161 20.03 -6.91 15.86
C ARG A 161 20.65 -7.57 14.61
N GLY A 162 20.75 -6.85 13.48
CA GLY A 162 21.27 -7.42 12.24
C GLY A 162 20.29 -8.35 11.49
N GLU A 163 19.02 -8.40 11.90
CA GLU A 163 17.98 -9.26 11.30
C GLU A 163 17.34 -8.64 10.05
N ALA A 164 17.55 -7.33 9.82
CA ALA A 164 17.03 -6.57 8.67
C ALA A 164 18.00 -5.48 8.26
N LYS A 165 17.92 -5.04 6.99
CA LYS A 165 18.72 -3.92 6.48
C LYS A 165 18.07 -2.58 6.88
N LEU A 166 18.93 -1.59 7.18
CA LEU A 166 18.52 -0.20 7.34
C LEU A 166 18.08 0.34 5.96
N PRO A 167 16.98 1.11 5.85
CA PRO A 167 16.63 1.77 4.60
C PRO A 167 17.64 2.90 4.30
N THR A 168 17.73 3.27 3.02
CA THR A 168 18.57 4.39 2.56
C THR A 168 18.09 5.72 3.14
N LEU A 169 16.76 5.86 3.33
CA LEU A 169 16.16 7.08 3.86
C LEU A 169 14.94 6.78 4.71
N VAL A 170 14.80 7.46 5.83
CA VAL A 170 13.65 7.43 6.73
C VAL A 170 13.01 8.81 6.75
N LEU A 171 11.84 8.93 6.12
CA LEU A 171 11.05 10.15 6.12
C LEU A 171 10.08 10.16 7.31
N VAL A 172 10.08 11.25 8.04
CA VAL A 172 9.15 11.51 9.14
C VAL A 172 8.26 12.68 8.76
N ASP A 173 6.95 12.48 8.65
CA ASP A 173 6.00 13.58 8.41
C ASP A 173 5.90 14.43 9.67
N GLY A 174 6.79 15.42 9.77
CA GLY A 174 6.85 16.28 10.94
C GLY A 174 8.02 17.23 10.96
N GLY A 175 7.98 18.11 11.96
CA GLY A 175 8.98 19.14 12.18
C GLY A 175 10.14 18.67 13.07
N ARG A 176 10.90 19.66 13.58
CA ARG A 176 12.10 19.44 14.43
C ARG A 176 11.88 18.49 15.61
N GLY A 177 10.70 18.54 16.23
CA GLY A 177 10.40 17.69 17.40
C GLY A 177 10.33 16.21 17.04
N GLN A 178 9.64 15.83 15.93
CA GLN A 178 9.57 14.45 15.47
C GLN A 178 10.94 13.94 15.00
N VAL A 179 11.73 14.80 14.33
CA VAL A 179 13.12 14.46 13.93
C VAL A 179 14.01 14.21 15.14
N HIS A 180 13.88 15.05 16.18
CA HIS A 180 14.64 14.88 17.42
C HIS A 180 14.28 13.55 18.10
N MET A 181 13.00 13.23 18.20
CA MET A 181 12.54 11.95 18.73
C MET A 181 13.07 10.76 17.92
N ALA A 182 13.00 10.83 16.59
CA ALA A 182 13.54 9.77 15.73
C ALA A 182 15.05 9.61 15.90
N LYS A 183 15.80 10.72 16.04
CA LYS A 183 17.23 10.74 16.33
C LYS A 183 17.54 10.00 17.64
N ASP A 184 16.79 10.29 18.71
CA ASP A 184 17.01 9.68 20.02
C ASP A 184 16.84 8.16 19.95
N VAL A 185 15.78 7.69 19.28
CA VAL A 185 15.53 6.24 19.08
C VAL A 185 16.67 5.58 18.30
N PHE A 186 17.12 6.20 17.21
CA PHE A 186 18.19 5.63 16.39
C PHE A 186 19.51 5.61 17.16
N HIS A 187 19.80 6.65 17.92
CA HIS A 187 20.99 6.70 18.78
C HIS A 187 20.95 5.59 19.85
N GLU A 188 19.81 5.37 20.52
CA GLU A 188 19.63 4.30 21.49
C GLU A 188 19.79 2.90 20.88
N LEU A 189 19.35 2.73 19.62
CA LEU A 189 19.48 1.49 18.87
C LEU A 189 20.87 1.31 18.21
N GLY A 190 21.76 2.29 18.29
CA GLY A 190 23.07 2.26 17.64
C GLY A 190 23.00 2.32 16.10
N LEU A 191 21.98 2.95 15.55
CA LEU A 191 21.75 3.08 14.11
C LEU A 191 22.21 4.43 13.59
N ASP A 192 22.49 4.48 12.28
CA ASP A 192 22.90 5.71 11.61
C ASP A 192 21.74 6.73 11.57
N ILE A 193 21.94 7.87 12.20
CA ILE A 193 20.98 8.98 12.24
C ILE A 193 20.92 9.79 10.95
N SER A 194 21.95 9.72 10.10
CA SER A 194 22.04 10.51 8.86
C SER A 194 20.94 10.16 7.86
N VAL A 195 20.38 8.96 7.98
CA VAL A 195 19.25 8.48 7.12
C VAL A 195 17.92 9.14 7.46
N ILE A 196 17.80 9.88 8.58
CA ILE A 196 16.54 10.46 9.03
C ILE A 196 16.35 11.86 8.46
N VAL A 197 15.22 12.06 7.77
CA VAL A 197 14.80 13.36 7.24
C VAL A 197 13.35 13.65 7.62
N GLY A 198 13.15 14.76 8.32
CA GLY A 198 11.83 15.29 8.59
C GLY A 198 11.32 16.13 7.43
N VAL A 199 10.04 16.00 7.13
CA VAL A 199 9.36 16.78 6.10
C VAL A 199 8.38 17.72 6.81
N ALA A 200 8.84 18.93 7.07
CA ALA A 200 8.04 19.96 7.73
C ALA A 200 7.24 20.74 6.69
N LYS A 201 5.97 21.06 7.02
CA LYS A 201 5.14 21.94 6.19
C LYS A 201 5.75 23.34 6.18
N GLY A 202 5.95 23.90 4.99
CA GLY A 202 6.45 25.26 4.81
C GLY A 202 5.52 26.33 5.35
N GLU A 203 5.98 27.58 5.37
CA GLU A 203 5.19 28.73 5.82
C GLU A 203 3.85 28.80 5.07
N GLY A 204 2.78 29.02 5.82
CA GLY A 204 1.42 29.09 5.29
C GLY A 204 0.82 27.74 4.85
N ARG A 205 1.45 26.60 5.15
CA ARG A 205 1.01 25.24 4.76
C ARG A 205 0.80 25.05 3.24
N LYS A 206 1.52 25.82 2.43
CA LYS A 206 1.47 25.70 0.97
C LYS A 206 2.29 24.50 0.52
N THR A 207 1.72 23.69 -0.35
CA THR A 207 2.41 22.58 -1.03
C THR A 207 3.54 23.12 -1.89
N GLY A 208 4.72 22.48 -1.85
CA GLY A 208 5.89 22.90 -2.61
C GLY A 208 6.83 23.84 -1.86
N LEU A 209 6.53 24.17 -0.59
CA LEU A 209 7.39 24.94 0.31
C LEU A 209 7.80 24.14 1.54
N GLU A 210 7.81 22.81 1.42
CA GLU A 210 8.26 21.93 2.49
C GLU A 210 9.73 22.17 2.82
N THR A 211 10.05 22.10 4.11
CA THR A 211 11.41 22.20 4.62
C THR A 211 11.88 20.83 5.06
N LEU A 212 12.98 20.37 4.51
CA LEU A 212 13.66 19.15 4.94
C LEU A 212 14.51 19.44 6.17
N ILE A 213 14.34 18.65 7.22
CA ILE A 213 15.04 18.78 8.50
C ILE A 213 15.84 17.51 8.73
N PHE A 214 17.15 17.66 8.98
CA PHE A 214 18.07 16.55 9.11
C PHE A 214 18.37 16.23 10.57
N ALA A 215 18.44 14.94 10.92
CA ALA A 215 18.75 14.51 12.28
C ALA A 215 20.24 14.64 12.61
N ASP A 216 21.11 14.66 11.63
CA ASP A 216 22.58 14.84 11.77
C ASP A 216 23.02 16.28 12.06
N GLY A 217 22.07 17.23 12.04
CA GLY A 217 22.35 18.63 12.36
C GLY A 217 22.74 19.50 11.16
N ARG A 218 22.69 18.98 9.94
CA ARG A 218 22.82 19.80 8.72
C ARG A 218 21.75 20.90 8.73
N GLN A 219 22.02 21.99 8.00
CA GLN A 219 21.08 23.10 7.85
C GLN A 219 19.80 22.59 7.16
N PRO A 220 18.63 23.02 7.61
CA PRO A 220 17.39 22.72 6.92
C PRO A 220 17.42 23.16 5.46
N LEU A 221 16.84 22.35 4.59
CA LEU A 221 16.85 22.58 3.15
C LEU A 221 15.43 22.83 2.65
N VAL A 222 15.25 23.93 1.90
CA VAL A 222 14.01 24.26 1.22
C VAL A 222 14.21 23.99 -0.27
N LEU A 223 13.44 23.04 -0.81
CA LEU A 223 13.41 22.75 -2.22
C LEU A 223 12.25 23.52 -2.87
N GLY A 224 12.48 24.09 -4.04
CA GLY A 224 11.42 24.75 -4.80
C GLY A 224 10.34 23.75 -5.26
N ALA A 225 9.14 24.24 -5.50
CA ALA A 225 7.99 23.40 -5.92
C ALA A 225 8.22 22.63 -7.24
N ALA A 226 9.18 23.05 -8.06
CA ALA A 226 9.57 22.38 -9.29
C ALA A 226 10.67 21.31 -9.10
N SER A 227 11.18 21.10 -7.86
CA SER A 227 12.21 20.10 -7.61
C SER A 227 11.67 18.69 -7.79
N PRO A 228 12.28 17.86 -8.67
CA PRO A 228 11.94 16.46 -8.82
C PRO A 228 12.08 15.66 -7.51
N ALA A 229 13.12 15.97 -6.69
CA ALA A 229 13.31 15.37 -5.38
C ALA A 229 12.13 15.65 -4.44
N LEU A 230 11.67 16.91 -4.39
CA LEU A 230 10.52 17.27 -3.57
C LEU A 230 9.24 16.58 -4.04
N MET A 231 9.05 16.45 -5.36
CA MET A 231 7.91 15.71 -5.92
C MET A 231 7.91 14.24 -5.47
N LEU A 232 9.07 13.58 -5.43
CA LEU A 232 9.19 12.20 -4.93
C LEU A 232 8.88 12.12 -3.44
N ILE A 233 9.47 13.00 -2.63
CA ILE A 233 9.21 13.05 -1.17
C ILE A 233 7.72 13.30 -0.90
N ALA A 234 7.10 14.24 -1.59
CA ALA A 234 5.68 14.55 -1.45
C ALA A 234 4.79 13.34 -1.82
N MET A 235 5.10 12.65 -2.93
CA MET A 235 4.40 11.44 -3.35
C MET A 235 4.45 10.36 -2.27
N ILE A 236 5.62 10.10 -1.69
CA ILE A 236 5.80 9.07 -0.64
C ILE A 236 5.06 9.47 0.63
N ARG A 237 5.12 10.75 1.05
CA ARG A 237 4.42 11.28 2.20
C ARG A 237 2.90 11.21 2.03
N ASP A 238 2.38 11.61 0.88
CA ASP A 238 0.95 11.61 0.59
C ASP A 238 0.41 10.17 0.58
N GLU A 239 1.22 9.21 0.13
CA GLU A 239 0.89 7.78 0.22
C GLU A 239 0.86 7.29 1.67
N ALA A 240 1.79 7.73 2.55
CA ALA A 240 1.77 7.42 3.97
C ALA A 240 0.47 7.92 4.61
N HIS A 241 0.10 9.16 4.33
CA HIS A 241 -1.13 9.77 4.81
C HIS A 241 -2.39 9.04 4.27
N ARG A 242 -2.44 8.73 2.97
CA ARG A 242 -3.53 7.95 2.35
C ARG A 242 -3.67 6.57 3.00
N PHE A 243 -2.56 5.88 3.24
CA PHE A 243 -2.55 4.55 3.86
C PHE A 243 -3.04 4.60 5.31
N ALA A 244 -2.66 5.62 6.06
CA ALA A 244 -3.15 5.88 7.42
C ALA A 244 -4.68 6.09 7.45
N ILE A 245 -5.21 6.99 6.61
CA ILE A 245 -6.65 7.28 6.53
C ILE A 245 -7.45 6.01 6.18
N THR A 246 -6.99 5.22 5.22
CA THR A 246 -7.68 3.99 4.82
C THR A 246 -7.74 2.96 5.95
N GLY A 247 -6.69 2.86 6.76
CA GLY A 247 -6.65 2.01 7.95
C GLY A 247 -7.66 2.43 9.01
N MET A 248 -7.75 3.72 9.28
CA MET A 248 -8.73 4.28 10.22
C MET A 248 -10.17 4.02 9.78
N ARG A 249 -10.49 4.25 8.49
CA ARG A 249 -11.83 3.99 7.93
C ARG A 249 -12.22 2.52 8.05
N ALA A 250 -11.30 1.60 7.76
CA ALA A 250 -11.53 0.16 7.88
C ALA A 250 -11.79 -0.26 9.35
N ARG A 251 -11.05 0.31 10.31
CA ARG A 251 -11.28 0.09 11.75
C ARG A 251 -12.64 0.63 12.20
N ARG A 252 -12.96 1.88 11.86
CA ARG A 252 -14.27 2.48 12.18
C ARG A 252 -15.43 1.67 11.64
N SER A 253 -15.31 1.18 10.41
CA SER A 253 -16.32 0.29 9.82
C SER A 253 -16.44 -1.00 10.62
N LYS A 254 -15.32 -1.60 11.03
CA LYS A 254 -15.30 -2.82 11.83
C LYS A 254 -15.87 -2.58 13.23
N THR A 255 -15.51 -1.49 13.91
CA THR A 255 -16.01 -1.12 15.24
C THR A 255 -17.51 -0.82 15.19
N ARG A 256 -17.98 -0.05 14.19
CA ARG A 256 -19.42 0.20 14.00
C ARG A 256 -20.22 -1.07 13.74
N GLN A 257 -19.67 -2.02 12.97
CA GLN A 257 -20.32 -3.30 12.74
C GLN A 257 -20.33 -4.18 14.00
N THR A 258 -19.31 -4.03 14.86
CA THR A 258 -19.20 -4.76 16.12
C THR A 258 -20.14 -4.21 17.20
N SER A 259 -20.26 -2.88 17.31
CA SER A 259 -21.12 -2.26 18.34
C SER A 259 -22.59 -2.56 18.11
N ARG A 260 -23.07 -2.59 16.87
CA ARG A 260 -24.49 -2.85 16.58
C ARG A 260 -25.02 -4.20 17.09
N LEU A 261 -24.18 -5.25 17.15
CA LEU A 261 -24.60 -6.53 17.75
C LEU A 261 -24.50 -6.50 19.28
N GLU A 262 -23.59 -5.73 19.83
CA GLU A 262 -23.40 -5.57 21.28
C GLU A 262 -24.44 -4.62 21.91
N ASP A 263 -25.07 -3.76 21.08
CA ASP A 263 -26.18 -2.90 21.49
C ASP A 263 -27.49 -3.70 21.75
N ILE A 264 -27.52 -4.98 21.32
CA ILE A 264 -28.66 -5.87 21.56
C ILE A 264 -28.53 -6.48 22.96
N GLU A 265 -29.48 -6.18 23.82
CA GLU A 265 -29.53 -6.73 25.18
C GLU A 265 -29.46 -8.27 25.16
N GLY A 266 -28.45 -8.82 25.83
CA GLY A 266 -28.18 -10.26 25.86
C GLY A 266 -27.20 -10.77 24.80
N ILE A 267 -26.71 -9.94 23.85
CA ILE A 267 -25.65 -10.32 22.89
C ILE A 267 -24.31 -9.78 23.38
N GLY A 268 -23.65 -10.50 24.27
CA GLY A 268 -22.30 -10.20 24.70
C GLY A 268 -21.22 -10.74 23.74
N PRO A 269 -19.91 -10.48 24.02
CA PRO A 269 -18.79 -10.85 23.13
C PRO A 269 -18.76 -12.33 22.71
N VAL A 270 -19.17 -13.25 23.60
CA VAL A 270 -19.18 -14.69 23.34
C VAL A 270 -20.24 -15.06 22.30
N ARG A 271 -21.49 -14.60 22.49
CA ARG A 271 -22.60 -14.85 21.56
C ARG A 271 -22.34 -14.19 20.22
N ARG A 272 -21.81 -12.99 20.20
CA ARG A 272 -21.38 -12.29 18.99
C ARG A 272 -20.33 -13.09 18.22
N ARG A 273 -19.30 -13.62 18.89
CA ARG A 273 -18.28 -14.44 18.23
C ARG A 273 -18.90 -15.69 17.59
N ARG A 274 -19.78 -16.38 18.28
CA ARG A 274 -20.51 -17.55 17.76
C ARG A 274 -21.31 -17.21 16.51
N LEU A 275 -22.10 -16.12 16.54
CA LEU A 275 -22.87 -15.62 15.41
C LEU A 275 -21.96 -15.36 14.19
N LEU A 276 -20.89 -14.59 14.36
CA LEU A 276 -20.00 -14.24 13.26
C LEU A 276 -19.19 -15.43 12.73
N THR A 277 -18.80 -16.38 13.57
CA THR A 277 -18.11 -17.59 13.15
C THR A 277 -19.03 -18.52 12.36
N HIS A 278 -20.29 -18.70 12.83
CA HIS A 278 -21.27 -19.60 12.19
C HIS A 278 -21.65 -19.11 10.79
N PHE A 279 -21.88 -17.79 10.62
CA PHE A 279 -22.28 -17.22 9.34
C PHE A 279 -21.10 -16.75 8.47
N GLY A 280 -19.84 -16.93 8.91
CA GLY A 280 -18.67 -16.49 8.16
C GLY A 280 -18.50 -14.97 8.07
N GLY A 281 -19.26 -14.21 8.88
CA GLY A 281 -19.14 -12.75 8.96
C GLY A 281 -20.47 -12.00 8.96
N MET A 282 -20.40 -10.68 9.14
CA MET A 282 -21.56 -9.81 9.28
C MET A 282 -22.45 -9.77 8.02
N LYS A 283 -21.87 -9.89 6.83
CA LYS A 283 -22.62 -9.83 5.56
C LYS A 283 -23.58 -11.01 5.42
N ALA A 284 -23.13 -12.21 5.77
CA ALA A 284 -23.97 -13.40 5.71
C ALA A 284 -25.00 -13.41 6.87
N LEU A 285 -24.59 -12.98 8.07
CA LEU A 285 -25.51 -12.83 9.22
C LEU A 285 -26.67 -11.87 8.91
N LYS A 286 -26.43 -10.81 8.17
CA LYS A 286 -27.47 -9.87 7.72
C LYS A 286 -28.55 -10.48 6.85
N ASN A 287 -28.20 -11.50 6.10
CA ASN A 287 -29.12 -12.18 5.18
C ASN A 287 -29.73 -13.45 5.79
N ALA A 288 -29.39 -13.75 7.06
CA ALA A 288 -29.87 -14.95 7.74
C ALA A 288 -31.29 -14.75 8.28
N SER A 289 -32.09 -15.80 8.24
CA SER A 289 -33.44 -15.83 8.82
C SER A 289 -33.37 -15.89 10.36
N VAL A 290 -34.44 -15.46 11.03
CA VAL A 290 -34.57 -15.58 12.49
C VAL A 290 -34.41 -17.04 12.93
N GLU A 291 -34.96 -17.96 12.14
CA GLU A 291 -34.90 -19.41 12.36
C GLU A 291 -33.46 -19.93 12.31
N ASP A 292 -32.65 -19.46 11.37
CA ASP A 292 -31.25 -19.89 11.25
C ASP A 292 -30.38 -19.30 12.35
N ILE A 293 -30.64 -18.06 12.74
CA ILE A 293 -29.96 -17.43 13.86
C ILE A 293 -30.26 -18.13 15.19
N ALA A 294 -31.53 -18.56 15.38
CA ALA A 294 -31.95 -19.25 16.59
C ALA A 294 -31.42 -20.68 16.73
N LYS A 295 -30.90 -21.29 15.66
CA LYS A 295 -30.22 -22.61 15.69
C LYS A 295 -28.86 -22.59 16.37
N ILE A 296 -28.30 -21.39 16.61
CA ILE A 296 -26.98 -21.27 17.22
C ILE A 296 -27.09 -21.46 18.74
N ASP A 297 -26.21 -22.32 19.26
CA ASP A 297 -26.17 -22.60 20.70
C ASP A 297 -26.00 -21.32 21.53
N GLY A 298 -26.93 -21.16 22.50
CA GLY A 298 -26.99 -19.98 23.36
C GLY A 298 -27.73 -18.76 22.79
N ILE A 299 -28.36 -18.88 21.60
CA ILE A 299 -29.20 -17.85 20.99
C ILE A 299 -30.64 -18.31 20.97
N SER A 300 -31.49 -17.76 21.82
CA SER A 300 -32.93 -18.02 21.80
C SER A 300 -33.60 -17.26 20.65
N ARG A 301 -34.79 -17.70 20.23
CA ARG A 301 -35.60 -17.02 19.22
C ARG A 301 -35.84 -15.54 19.59
N LYS A 302 -36.06 -15.25 20.87
CA LYS A 302 -36.23 -13.90 21.41
C LYS A 302 -34.97 -13.02 21.21
N LEU A 303 -33.79 -13.63 21.21
CA LEU A 303 -32.52 -12.93 20.93
C LEU A 303 -32.22 -12.88 19.42
N ALA A 304 -32.69 -13.83 18.63
CA ALA A 304 -32.51 -13.87 17.18
C ALA A 304 -33.32 -12.79 16.46
N GLU A 305 -34.52 -12.46 16.94
CA GLU A 305 -35.39 -11.45 16.35
C GLU A 305 -34.69 -10.06 16.28
N PRO A 306 -34.18 -9.43 17.36
CA PRO A 306 -33.51 -8.16 17.28
C PRO A 306 -32.22 -8.22 16.46
N VAL A 307 -31.52 -9.37 16.42
CA VAL A 307 -30.32 -9.55 15.56
C VAL A 307 -30.71 -9.48 14.08
N SER A 308 -31.82 -10.06 13.68
CA SER A 308 -32.34 -9.97 12.31
C SER A 308 -32.87 -8.58 11.98
N TYR A 309 -33.57 -7.90 12.90
CA TYR A 309 -34.16 -6.56 12.68
C TYR A 309 -33.17 -5.41 12.73
N THR A 310 -32.03 -5.53 13.43
CA THR A 310 -31.02 -4.46 13.54
C THR A 310 -30.43 -4.06 12.16
N HIS A 311 -30.82 -4.73 11.10
CA HIS A 311 -30.26 -4.59 9.75
C HIS A 311 -31.23 -3.94 8.74
N LEU A 312 -32.45 -3.59 9.14
CA LEU A 312 -33.45 -2.97 8.28
C LEU A 312 -33.48 -1.42 8.33
N ARG A 313 -32.51 -0.79 9.04
CA ARG A 313 -32.36 0.68 9.06
C ARG A 313 -30.96 1.13 8.70
#